data_7c5c49990c9a82ea75d9c1f4caa5d1bd
#
_entry.id   7c5c49990c9a82ea75d9c1f4caa5d1bd
#
_cell.length_a   1.000
_cell.length_b   1.000
_cell.length_c   1.000
_cell.angle_alpha   90.00
_cell.angle_beta   90.00
_cell.angle_gamma   90.00
#
_symmetry.space_group_name_H-M   'P 1'
#
loop_
_entity.id
_entity.type
_entity.pdbx_description
1 polymer ?
#
loop_
_entity_poly.entity_id
_entity_poly.type
_entity_poly.pdbx_seq_one_letter_code
_entity_poly.pdbx_strand_id
1 'polypeptide(L)'
;ISSGSDYPLLFVSWSHGFSNVGWGEYDYNKFEVGTTYEHYFSGLGNTTIRLEGGYIDAVVPYPINFNGRPSYKPGFSIVLTNTFQTMRFNEFTSSTYGTMFLSHNFKSLIFKTGIFKPQFILKHAMTVGTLKNPEVHSGNLINAKPLDKGYYESGLVVHNLLRINTFNVGYIGLGLGAFYRYGPYQFENERMNWAFKFAMLYSIN
;
A
#
# COMPACT_ATOMS: atom_id res chain seq x y z
N ILE A 1 7.38 -19.51 -0.49
CA ILE A 1 8.82 -19.44 -0.20
C ILE A 1 9.23 -18.05 -0.59
N SER A 2 9.25 -17.11 0.36
CA SER A 2 10.00 -15.89 0.18
C SER A 2 11.45 -16.28 0.39
N SER A 3 12.20 -16.53 -0.68
CA SER A 3 13.64 -16.50 -0.60
C SER A 3 14.00 -15.04 -0.40
N GLY A 4 14.14 -14.62 0.86
CA GLY A 4 14.60 -13.27 1.18
C GLY A 4 15.91 -13.04 0.43
N SER A 5 15.92 -12.07 -0.46
CA SER A 5 17.16 -11.60 -1.04
C SER A 5 17.87 -10.76 0.02
N ASP A 6 19.14 -11.04 0.30
CA ASP A 6 19.96 -10.19 1.17
C ASP A 6 20.20 -8.80 0.56
N TYR A 7 19.79 -8.61 -0.68
CA TYR A 7 19.92 -7.37 -1.44
C TYR A 7 18.57 -6.71 -1.70
N PRO A 8 18.51 -5.36 -1.77
CA PRO A 8 17.31 -4.66 -2.15
C PRO A 8 16.89 -5.00 -3.59
N LEU A 9 15.58 -5.22 -3.78
CA LEU A 9 14.98 -5.38 -5.09
C LEU A 9 14.68 -3.99 -5.64
N LEU A 10 15.22 -3.68 -6.81
CA LEU A 10 14.97 -2.43 -7.52
C LEU A 10 14.01 -2.67 -8.69
N PHE A 11 13.11 -1.74 -8.92
CA PHE A 11 12.33 -1.68 -10.15
C PHE A 11 12.38 -0.27 -10.74
N VAL A 12 12.39 -0.19 -12.06
CA VAL A 12 12.31 1.06 -12.83
C VAL A 12 11.30 0.82 -13.94
N SER A 13 10.40 1.77 -14.13
CA SER A 13 9.42 1.76 -15.22
C SER A 13 9.45 3.10 -15.92
N TRP A 14 9.44 3.06 -17.25
CA TRP A 14 9.24 4.21 -18.10
C TRP A 14 8.11 3.91 -19.07
N SER A 15 7.19 4.84 -19.20
CA SER A 15 6.07 4.77 -20.14
C SER A 15 5.98 6.08 -20.89
N HIS A 16 5.79 6.00 -22.20
CA HIS A 16 5.61 7.17 -23.06
C HIS A 16 4.25 7.09 -23.76
N GLY A 17 3.47 8.15 -23.67
CA GLY A 17 2.26 8.33 -24.44
C GLY A 17 2.56 9.14 -25.69
N PHE A 18 2.04 8.72 -26.84
CA PHE A 18 2.18 9.44 -28.10
C PHE A 18 0.85 10.13 -28.44
N SER A 19 0.90 11.45 -28.68
CA SER A 19 -0.21 12.15 -29.31
C SER A 19 -0.28 11.79 -30.81
N ASN A 20 -1.51 11.77 -31.33
CA ASN A 20 -1.79 11.48 -32.76
C ASN A 20 -1.38 10.07 -33.26
N VAL A 21 -1.15 9.13 -32.37
CA VAL A 21 -0.95 7.71 -32.69
C VAL A 21 -2.16 6.92 -32.20
N GLY A 22 -2.87 6.27 -33.13
CA GLY A 22 -4.15 5.64 -32.81
C GLY A 22 -5.18 6.69 -32.36
N TRP A 23 -5.68 6.53 -31.13
CA TRP A 23 -6.57 7.52 -30.48
C TRP A 23 -5.87 8.25 -29.32
N GLY A 24 -4.53 8.33 -29.34
CA GLY A 24 -3.74 9.04 -28.34
C GLY A 24 -3.90 10.55 -28.47
N GLU A 25 -4.30 11.21 -27.39
CA GLU A 25 -4.47 12.67 -27.33
C GLU A 25 -3.34 13.37 -26.58
N TYR A 26 -2.57 12.62 -25.76
CA TYR A 26 -1.59 13.17 -24.84
C TYR A 26 -0.18 12.66 -25.14
N ASP A 27 0.76 13.60 -25.17
CA ASP A 27 2.19 13.32 -25.23
C ASP A 27 2.77 13.50 -23.81
N TYR A 28 3.33 12.43 -23.25
CA TYR A 28 3.88 12.47 -21.88
C TYR A 28 4.92 11.38 -21.67
N ASN A 29 5.83 11.64 -20.75
CA ASN A 29 6.70 10.62 -20.15
C ASN A 29 6.31 10.40 -18.70
N LYS A 30 6.17 9.13 -18.34
CA LYS A 30 5.88 8.67 -16.98
C LYS A 30 7.01 7.78 -16.49
N PHE A 31 7.64 8.19 -15.41
CA PHE A 31 8.74 7.48 -14.77
C PHE A 31 8.31 6.99 -13.40
N GLU A 32 8.66 5.76 -13.05
CA GLU A 32 8.49 5.20 -11.73
C GLU A 32 9.75 4.44 -11.34
N VAL A 33 10.15 4.62 -10.10
CA VAL A 33 11.27 3.90 -9.48
C VAL A 33 10.87 3.46 -8.10
N GLY A 34 11.35 2.30 -7.69
CA GLY A 34 11.15 1.87 -6.32
C GLY A 34 12.11 0.79 -5.91
N THR A 35 12.17 0.59 -4.61
CA THR A 35 12.99 -0.43 -3.99
C THR A 35 12.25 -1.11 -2.87
N THR A 36 12.51 -2.39 -2.69
CA THR A 36 12.04 -3.17 -1.55
C THR A 36 13.23 -3.84 -0.89
N TYR A 37 13.38 -3.60 0.40
CA TYR A 37 14.41 -4.21 1.23
C TYR A 37 13.78 -4.95 2.40
N GLU A 38 14.23 -6.16 2.64
CA GLU A 38 13.80 -7.01 3.73
C GLU A 38 15.00 -7.37 4.60
N HIS A 39 14.88 -7.13 5.91
CA HIS A 39 15.92 -7.46 6.86
C HIS A 39 15.38 -8.30 8.01
N TYR A 40 16.06 -9.39 8.28
CA TYR A 40 15.74 -10.29 9.38
C TYR A 40 16.60 -9.95 10.60
N PHE A 41 15.95 -9.54 11.68
CA PHE A 41 16.58 -9.34 12.97
C PHE A 41 16.46 -10.60 13.81
N SER A 42 17.60 -11.23 14.15
CA SER A 42 17.60 -12.42 15.01
C SER A 42 16.91 -12.11 16.35
N GLY A 43 15.92 -12.92 16.70
CA GLY A 43 15.16 -12.74 17.95
C GLY A 43 14.11 -11.62 17.94
N LEU A 44 14.01 -10.77 16.91
CA LEU A 44 13.03 -9.66 16.85
C LEU A 44 12.03 -9.81 15.71
N GLY A 45 12.35 -10.57 14.67
CA GLY A 45 11.46 -10.77 13.54
C GLY A 45 12.00 -10.18 12.24
N ASN A 46 11.11 -9.70 11.38
CA ASN A 46 11.41 -9.31 10.03
C ASN A 46 10.86 -7.92 9.69
N THR A 47 11.71 -7.04 9.19
CA THR A 47 11.32 -5.69 8.74
C THR A 47 11.39 -5.61 7.23
N THR A 48 10.33 -5.16 6.60
CA THR A 48 10.27 -4.87 5.17
C THR A 48 10.03 -3.39 4.98
N ILE A 49 10.87 -2.74 4.17
CA ILE A 49 10.74 -1.35 3.75
C ILE A 49 10.58 -1.33 2.24
N ARG A 50 9.57 -0.64 1.76
CA ARG A 50 9.37 -0.36 0.34
C ARG A 50 9.25 1.13 0.12
N LEU A 51 10.11 1.65 -0.76
CA LEU A 51 10.11 3.04 -1.20
C LEU A 51 9.75 3.10 -2.68
N GLU A 52 8.90 4.02 -3.06
CA GLU A 52 8.47 4.24 -4.43
C GLU A 52 8.41 5.74 -4.72
N GLY A 53 8.68 6.11 -5.96
CA GLY A 53 8.50 7.47 -6.45
C GLY A 53 8.19 7.48 -7.93
N GLY A 54 7.47 8.50 -8.37
CA GLY A 54 7.12 8.66 -9.77
C GLY A 54 6.98 10.12 -10.18
N TYR A 55 7.12 10.35 -11.47
CA TYR A 55 7.05 11.66 -12.10
C TYR A 55 6.44 11.57 -13.49
N ILE A 56 5.53 12.50 -13.79
CA ILE A 56 4.95 12.70 -15.13
C ILE A 56 5.30 14.11 -15.57
N ASP A 57 5.87 14.25 -16.76
CA ASP A 57 6.37 15.53 -17.28
C ASP A 57 5.28 16.43 -17.87
N ALA A 58 4.10 15.90 -18.16
CA ALA A 58 2.98 16.61 -18.77
C ALA A 58 1.75 16.70 -17.84
N VAL A 59 0.80 17.57 -18.21
CA VAL A 59 -0.55 17.59 -17.65
C VAL A 59 -1.38 16.55 -18.38
N VAL A 60 -1.84 15.54 -17.66
CA VAL A 60 -2.53 14.39 -18.22
C VAL A 60 -3.85 14.12 -17.50
N PRO A 61 -4.81 13.45 -18.12
CA PRO A 61 -6.07 13.09 -17.47
C PRO A 61 -5.87 12.24 -16.22
N TYR A 62 -6.87 12.26 -15.33
CA TYR A 62 -6.87 11.54 -14.05
C TYR A 62 -6.42 10.06 -14.16
N PRO A 63 -6.85 9.24 -15.15
CA PRO A 63 -6.44 7.84 -15.21
C PRO A 63 -4.95 7.60 -15.46
N ILE A 64 -4.25 8.59 -16.04
CA ILE A 64 -2.80 8.51 -16.32
C ILE A 64 -2.00 8.95 -15.11
N ASN A 65 -2.54 9.89 -14.30
CA ASN A 65 -1.93 10.35 -13.07
C ASN A 65 -1.74 9.22 -12.04
N PHE A 66 -0.88 9.48 -11.05
CA PHE A 66 -0.72 8.57 -9.93
C PHE A 66 -1.85 8.78 -8.92
N ASN A 67 -2.61 7.73 -8.66
CA ASN A 67 -3.80 7.77 -7.80
C ASN A 67 -3.56 7.17 -6.41
N GLY A 68 -2.29 7.10 -5.98
CA GLY A 68 -1.89 6.35 -4.79
C GLY A 68 -2.11 4.84 -5.00
N ARG A 69 -2.11 4.10 -3.92
CA ARG A 69 -2.45 2.65 -3.93
C ARG A 69 -3.60 2.40 -2.96
N PRO A 70 -4.80 2.89 -3.24
CA PRO A 70 -5.93 2.78 -2.34
C PRO A 70 -6.44 1.34 -2.27
N SER A 71 -6.87 0.91 -1.08
CA SER A 71 -7.50 -0.40 -0.89
C SER A 71 -8.68 -0.37 0.08
N TYR A 72 -9.13 0.81 0.50
CA TYR A 72 -10.31 0.92 1.35
C TYR A 72 -11.58 0.62 0.56
N LYS A 73 -12.38 -0.29 1.11
CA LYS A 73 -13.73 -0.58 0.65
C LYS A 73 -14.63 -0.73 1.88
N PRO A 74 -15.82 -0.10 1.92
CA PRO A 74 -16.80 -0.34 2.96
C PRO A 74 -17.23 -1.80 3.01
N GLY A 75 -17.48 -2.32 4.21
CA GLY A 75 -17.87 -3.71 4.42
C GLY A 75 -16.69 -4.68 4.46
N PHE A 76 -16.90 -5.88 3.93
CA PHE A 76 -15.88 -6.92 3.92
C PHE A 76 -14.70 -6.55 3.01
N SER A 77 -13.49 -6.49 3.56
CA SER A 77 -12.28 -6.26 2.79
C SER A 77 -11.08 -7.01 3.36
N ILE A 78 -10.07 -7.23 2.51
CA ILE A 78 -8.87 -7.99 2.84
C ILE A 78 -7.68 -7.03 2.93
N VAL A 79 -6.74 -7.32 3.83
CA VAL A 79 -5.45 -6.61 3.91
C VAL A 79 -4.64 -6.91 2.65
N LEU A 80 -4.31 -5.86 1.89
CA LEU A 80 -3.44 -5.96 0.73
C LEU A 80 -2.04 -5.45 1.06
N THR A 81 -1.01 -6.07 0.49
CA THR A 81 0.37 -5.62 0.66
C THR A 81 0.65 -4.39 -0.20
N ASN A 82 1.50 -3.49 0.30
CA ASN A 82 1.94 -2.28 -0.43
C ASN A 82 0.78 -1.41 -0.94
N THR A 83 -0.26 -1.27 -0.12
CA THR A 83 -1.43 -0.41 -0.39
C THR A 83 -1.80 0.34 0.88
N PHE A 84 -2.45 1.49 0.71
CA PHE A 84 -3.05 2.25 1.80
C PHE A 84 -4.41 1.63 2.17
N GLN A 85 -4.54 1.14 3.40
CA GLN A 85 -5.69 0.38 3.85
C GLN A 85 -6.91 1.25 4.15
N THR A 86 -6.68 2.53 4.48
CA THR A 86 -7.72 3.52 4.82
C THR A 86 -7.98 4.52 3.68
N MET A 87 -7.12 4.56 2.64
CA MET A 87 -7.30 5.41 1.46
C MET A 87 -8.41 4.88 0.57
N ARG A 88 -9.33 5.74 0.18
CA ARG A 88 -10.45 5.43 -0.69
C ARG A 88 -10.05 5.51 -2.17
N PHE A 89 -10.74 4.74 -3.01
CA PHE A 89 -10.57 4.86 -4.46
C PHE A 89 -10.94 6.27 -4.93
N ASN A 90 -10.17 6.80 -5.88
CA ASN A 90 -10.36 8.11 -6.48
C ASN A 90 -10.29 9.29 -5.47
N GLU A 91 -9.67 9.10 -4.32
CA GLU A 91 -9.55 10.13 -3.29
C GLU A 91 -8.42 11.11 -3.60
N PHE A 92 -7.32 10.62 -4.17
CA PHE A 92 -6.13 11.42 -4.45
C PHE A 92 -5.63 11.25 -5.88
N THR A 93 -4.92 12.28 -6.35
CA THR A 93 -4.21 12.28 -7.63
C THR A 93 -2.94 13.10 -7.55
N SER A 94 -1.90 12.69 -8.26
CA SER A 94 -0.58 13.34 -8.26
C SER A 94 0.10 13.17 -9.61
N SER A 95 0.85 14.17 -10.04
CA SER A 95 1.79 14.06 -11.17
C SER A 95 3.20 13.68 -10.73
N THR A 96 3.50 13.93 -9.45
CA THR A 96 4.75 13.51 -8.81
C THR A 96 4.41 12.96 -7.43
N TYR A 97 5.01 11.84 -7.03
CA TYR A 97 4.79 11.28 -5.70
C TYR A 97 6.02 10.60 -5.13
N GLY A 98 6.04 10.49 -3.82
CA GLY A 98 6.94 9.62 -3.06
C GLY A 98 6.16 8.86 -2.00
N THR A 99 6.37 7.57 -1.90
CA THR A 99 5.63 6.66 -1.00
C THR A 99 6.59 5.76 -0.25
N MET A 100 6.31 5.54 1.03
CA MET A 100 6.99 4.57 1.88
C MET A 100 5.97 3.62 2.52
N PHE A 101 6.25 2.33 2.44
CA PHE A 101 5.58 1.29 3.20
C PHE A 101 6.61 0.61 4.12
N LEU A 102 6.33 0.61 5.41
CA LEU A 102 7.11 -0.06 6.45
C LEU A 102 6.26 -1.15 7.08
N SER A 103 6.82 -2.33 7.25
CA SER A 103 6.17 -3.46 7.89
C SER A 103 7.17 -4.19 8.77
N HIS A 104 6.83 -4.41 10.04
CA HIS A 104 7.61 -5.24 10.95
C HIS A 104 6.78 -6.41 11.44
N ASN A 105 7.22 -7.62 11.11
CA ASN A 105 6.58 -8.86 11.51
C ASN A 105 7.35 -9.46 12.71
N PHE A 106 6.76 -9.38 13.89
CA PHE A 106 7.29 -9.99 15.12
C PHE A 106 7.23 -11.51 15.11
N LYS A 107 6.67 -12.12 14.06
CA LYS A 107 6.41 -13.56 13.98
C LYS A 107 5.63 -14.04 15.22
N SER A 108 5.97 -15.19 15.74
CA SER A 108 5.35 -15.76 16.96
C SER A 108 6.15 -15.48 18.24
N LEU A 109 6.88 -14.35 18.29
CA LEU A 109 7.72 -14.00 19.46
C LEU A 109 6.87 -13.62 20.68
N ILE A 110 5.73 -12.93 20.44
CA ILE A 110 4.90 -12.39 21.50
C ILE A 110 4.05 -13.48 22.18
N PHE A 111 3.60 -14.50 21.40
CA PHE A 111 2.81 -15.61 21.91
C PHE A 111 3.23 -16.93 21.27
N LYS A 112 3.61 -17.90 22.10
CA LYS A 112 3.91 -19.29 21.72
C LYS A 112 3.18 -20.24 22.67
N THR A 113 1.94 -20.56 22.40
CA THR A 113 1.20 -21.52 23.23
C THR A 113 0.75 -22.67 22.34
N GLY A 114 1.47 -23.82 22.40
CA GLY A 114 1.08 -25.05 21.72
C GLY A 114 0.77 -24.87 20.22
N ILE A 115 -0.49 -25.07 19.87
CA ILE A 115 -1.01 -24.98 18.48
C ILE A 115 -1.26 -23.53 18.07
N PHE A 116 -1.52 -22.62 19.02
CA PHE A 116 -1.84 -21.23 18.76
C PHE A 116 -0.57 -20.38 18.70
N LYS A 117 -0.22 -19.93 17.49
CA LYS A 117 0.99 -19.13 17.21
C LYS A 117 0.63 -17.92 16.35
N PRO A 118 -0.09 -16.92 16.91
CA PRO A 118 -0.41 -15.71 16.16
C PRO A 118 0.87 -14.94 15.80
N GLN A 119 0.83 -14.27 14.65
CA GLN A 119 1.91 -13.40 14.19
C GLN A 119 1.40 -11.95 14.22
N PHE A 120 2.13 -11.09 14.91
CA PHE A 120 1.83 -9.67 15.00
C PHE A 120 2.67 -8.91 13.99
N ILE A 121 2.01 -8.08 13.18
CA ILE A 121 2.66 -7.26 12.15
C ILE A 121 2.26 -5.82 12.35
N LEU A 122 3.22 -4.97 12.68
CA LEU A 122 3.04 -3.52 12.70
C LEU A 122 3.28 -2.98 11.30
N LYS A 123 2.37 -2.14 10.82
CA LYS A 123 2.45 -1.51 9.50
C LYS A 123 2.37 0.01 9.63
N HIS A 124 3.18 0.69 8.84
CA HIS A 124 3.12 2.13 8.65
C HIS A 124 3.26 2.44 7.17
N ALA A 125 2.48 3.40 6.68
CA ALA A 125 2.54 3.85 5.30
C ALA A 125 2.39 5.37 5.24
N MET A 126 3.18 5.98 4.36
CA MET A 126 3.07 7.41 4.08
C MET A 126 3.29 7.68 2.60
N THR A 127 2.63 8.74 2.11
CA THR A 127 2.84 9.25 0.76
C THR A 127 2.66 10.76 0.72
N VAL A 128 3.42 11.41 -0.14
CA VAL A 128 3.31 12.82 -0.46
C VAL A 128 3.41 12.97 -1.97
N GLY A 129 2.74 13.96 -2.53
CA GLY A 129 2.79 14.19 -3.97
C GLY A 129 2.28 15.55 -4.37
N THR A 130 2.62 15.99 -5.56
CA THR A 130 2.15 17.23 -6.13
C THR A 130 1.39 16.99 -7.42
N LEU A 131 0.42 17.83 -7.72
CA LEU A 131 -0.34 17.78 -8.96
C LEU A 131 -0.01 19.00 -9.82
N LYS A 132 0.36 18.79 -11.07
CA LYS A 132 0.55 19.87 -12.04
C LYS A 132 -0.80 20.44 -12.43
N ASN A 133 -0.89 21.77 -12.44
CA ASN A 133 -2.07 22.55 -12.84
C ASN A 133 -3.37 21.99 -12.20
N PRO A 134 -3.51 22.08 -10.86
CA PRO A 134 -4.68 21.51 -10.17
C PRO A 134 -6.02 22.06 -10.68
N GLU A 135 -6.04 23.30 -11.18
CA GLU A 135 -7.21 23.99 -11.73
C GLU A 135 -7.79 23.27 -12.96
N VAL A 136 -6.97 22.62 -13.78
CA VAL A 136 -7.42 21.87 -14.96
C VAL A 136 -8.14 20.58 -14.54
N HIS A 137 -7.84 20.09 -13.34
CA HIS A 137 -8.47 18.89 -12.77
C HIS A 137 -9.69 19.21 -11.89
N SER A 138 -9.93 20.50 -11.61
CA SER A 138 -11.11 20.95 -10.87
C SER A 138 -12.35 20.92 -11.78
N GLY A 139 -13.44 20.34 -11.29
CA GLY A 139 -14.69 20.23 -12.08
C GLY A 139 -14.88 18.92 -12.84
N ASN A 140 -13.94 18.00 -12.79
CA ASN A 140 -14.12 16.66 -13.30
C ASN A 140 -15.08 15.84 -12.41
N LEU A 141 -15.71 14.83 -12.97
CA LEU A 141 -16.60 13.87 -12.25
C LEU A 141 -15.90 13.19 -11.05
N ILE A 142 -14.56 13.19 -11.03
CA ILE A 142 -13.73 12.64 -9.97
C ILE A 142 -13.15 13.82 -9.19
N ASN A 143 -13.64 14.00 -7.97
CA ASN A 143 -13.20 15.08 -7.06
C ASN A 143 -11.96 14.66 -6.25
N ALA A 144 -10.90 14.26 -6.96
CA ALA A 144 -9.65 13.80 -6.36
C ALA A 144 -8.82 14.98 -5.83
N LYS A 145 -8.26 14.82 -4.63
CA LYS A 145 -7.43 15.84 -3.97
C LYS A 145 -5.95 15.64 -4.31
N PRO A 146 -5.13 16.70 -4.37
CA PRO A 146 -3.67 16.53 -4.41
C PRO A 146 -3.16 15.94 -3.09
N LEU A 147 -2.00 15.30 -3.12
CA LEU A 147 -1.32 14.71 -1.95
C LEU A 147 -0.29 15.64 -1.29
N ASP A 148 -0.41 16.94 -1.49
CA ASP A 148 0.57 17.97 -1.13
C ASP A 148 0.86 18.08 0.38
N LYS A 149 -0.11 17.71 1.23
CA LYS A 149 0.03 17.77 2.70
C LYS A 149 0.55 16.49 3.34
N GLY A 150 0.74 15.44 2.56
CA GLY A 150 1.16 14.13 3.06
C GLY A 150 0.03 13.32 3.69
N TYR A 151 -0.06 12.07 3.30
CA TYR A 151 -1.02 11.09 3.80
C TYR A 151 -0.31 10.05 4.66
N TYR A 152 -0.89 9.73 5.81
CA TYR A 152 -0.29 8.83 6.80
C TYR A 152 -1.30 7.84 7.33
N GLU A 153 -0.88 6.59 7.46
CA GLU A 153 -1.63 5.56 8.18
C GLU A 153 -0.71 4.59 8.91
N SER A 154 -1.20 4.05 10.00
CA SER A 154 -0.55 2.95 10.74
C SER A 154 -1.57 1.88 11.05
N GLY A 155 -1.11 0.66 11.23
CA GLY A 155 -2.00 -0.45 11.54
C GLY A 155 -1.28 -1.62 12.18
N LEU A 156 -2.10 -2.44 12.83
CA LEU A 156 -1.68 -3.71 13.41
C LEU A 156 -2.45 -4.83 12.70
N VAL A 157 -1.73 -5.84 12.26
CA VAL A 157 -2.30 -7.05 11.68
C VAL A 157 -1.91 -8.24 12.54
N VAL A 158 -2.87 -9.07 12.87
CA VAL A 158 -2.66 -10.33 13.57
C VAL A 158 -3.01 -11.46 12.64
N HIS A 159 -2.00 -12.19 12.15
CA HIS A 159 -2.17 -13.40 11.33
C HIS A 159 -2.26 -14.66 12.18
N ASN A 160 -2.69 -15.73 11.57
CA ASN A 160 -2.74 -17.08 12.18
C ASN A 160 -3.59 -17.18 13.46
N LEU A 161 -4.65 -16.37 13.56
CA LEU A 161 -5.68 -16.53 14.61
C LEU A 161 -6.40 -17.89 14.45
N LEU A 162 -6.69 -18.26 13.21
CA LEU A 162 -7.19 -19.57 12.83
C LEU A 162 -6.29 -20.15 11.73
N ARG A 163 -5.99 -21.45 11.81
CA ARG A 163 -5.21 -22.17 10.81
C ARG A 163 -6.03 -23.30 10.23
N ILE A 164 -6.11 -23.36 8.91
CA ILE A 164 -6.79 -24.39 8.16
C ILE A 164 -5.72 -25.14 7.38
N ASN A 165 -5.47 -26.40 7.73
CA ASN A 165 -4.52 -27.25 7.03
C ASN A 165 -5.05 -27.63 5.64
N THR A 166 -4.19 -27.52 4.63
CA THR A 166 -4.53 -27.80 3.23
C THR A 166 -3.77 -29.01 2.76
N PHE A 167 -4.40 -30.18 2.84
CA PHE A 167 -3.93 -31.47 2.28
C PHE A 167 -2.44 -31.79 2.51
N ASN A 168 -1.87 -31.52 3.68
CA ASN A 168 -0.47 -31.70 4.04
C ASN A 168 0.55 -30.89 3.18
N VAL A 169 0.10 -30.02 2.29
CA VAL A 169 0.95 -29.16 1.45
C VAL A 169 1.29 -27.86 2.16
N GLY A 170 0.41 -27.40 3.06
CA GLY A 170 0.58 -26.14 3.76
C GLY A 170 -0.63 -25.80 4.63
N TYR A 171 -0.75 -24.55 5.04
CA TYR A 171 -1.91 -24.07 5.76
C TYR A 171 -2.32 -22.67 5.31
N ILE A 172 -3.61 -22.38 5.45
CA ILE A 172 -4.17 -21.04 5.33
C ILE A 172 -4.34 -20.47 6.75
N GLY A 173 -3.64 -19.38 7.03
CA GLY A 173 -3.78 -18.62 8.26
C GLY A 173 -4.77 -17.50 8.06
N LEU A 174 -5.84 -17.45 8.85
CA LEU A 174 -6.79 -16.34 8.90
C LEU A 174 -6.40 -15.39 10.03
N GLY A 175 -6.65 -14.09 9.82
CA GLY A 175 -6.32 -13.05 10.76
C GLY A 175 -7.17 -11.80 10.58
N LEU A 176 -6.85 -10.77 11.36
CA LEU A 176 -7.52 -9.49 11.34
C LEU A 176 -6.49 -8.36 11.33
N GLY A 177 -6.84 -7.25 10.68
CA GLY A 177 -6.06 -6.02 10.67
C GLY A 177 -6.92 -4.83 11.08
N ALA A 178 -6.34 -3.92 11.86
CA ALA A 178 -6.91 -2.63 12.19
C ALA A 178 -5.94 -1.55 11.77
N PHE A 179 -6.42 -0.56 11.03
CA PHE A 179 -5.63 0.53 10.47
C PHE A 179 -6.27 1.86 10.83
N TYR A 180 -5.44 2.85 11.10
CA TYR A 180 -5.86 4.20 11.45
C TYR A 180 -5.15 5.21 10.57
N ARG A 181 -5.93 6.10 9.96
CA ARG A 181 -5.49 7.26 9.17
C ARG A 181 -5.37 8.47 10.07
N TYR A 182 -4.30 9.22 9.92
CA TYR A 182 -4.06 10.42 10.70
C TYR A 182 -3.38 11.52 9.88
N GLY A 183 -3.18 12.69 10.49
CA GLY A 183 -2.53 13.82 9.86
C GLY A 183 -3.49 14.70 9.05
N PRO A 184 -2.98 15.47 8.06
CA PRO A 184 -3.75 16.53 7.40
C PRO A 184 -5.01 16.07 6.66
N TYR A 185 -5.05 14.80 6.25
CA TYR A 185 -6.19 14.24 5.51
C TYR A 185 -7.10 13.36 6.36
N GLN A 186 -6.98 13.40 7.69
CA GLN A 186 -7.93 12.70 8.56
C GLN A 186 -9.35 13.29 8.40
N PHE A 187 -10.35 12.45 8.57
CA PHE A 187 -11.74 12.88 8.58
C PHE A 187 -12.10 13.45 9.96
N GLU A 188 -12.98 14.44 10.01
CA GLU A 188 -13.53 14.99 11.26
C GLU A 188 -14.21 13.91 12.12
N ASN A 189 -14.93 13.01 11.45
CA ASN A 189 -15.50 11.85 12.14
C ASN A 189 -14.42 10.77 12.31
N GLU A 190 -13.94 10.59 13.54
CA GLU A 190 -12.87 9.65 13.87
C GLU A 190 -13.14 8.22 13.43
N ARG A 191 -14.40 7.77 13.44
CA ARG A 191 -14.77 6.41 12.99
C ARG A 191 -14.43 6.17 11.53
N MET A 192 -14.43 7.22 10.72
CA MET A 192 -14.11 7.15 9.29
C MET A 192 -12.61 7.04 9.02
N ASN A 193 -11.77 7.27 10.04
CA ASN A 193 -10.32 7.10 9.95
C ASN A 193 -9.88 5.66 10.19
N TRP A 194 -10.78 4.79 10.66
CA TRP A 194 -10.49 3.39 10.90
C TRP A 194 -10.88 2.50 9.71
N ALA A 195 -10.04 1.49 9.47
CA ALA A 195 -10.35 0.39 8.56
C ALA A 195 -10.04 -0.94 9.26
N PHE A 196 -11.07 -1.79 9.35
CA PHE A 196 -10.94 -3.16 9.85
C PHE A 196 -11.00 -4.12 8.67
N LYS A 197 -10.02 -5.03 8.57
CA LYS A 197 -9.87 -5.92 7.41
C LYS A 197 -9.54 -7.33 7.85
N PHE A 198 -9.95 -8.29 7.04
CA PHE A 198 -9.48 -9.66 7.18
C PHE A 198 -8.06 -9.80 6.62
N ALA A 199 -7.26 -10.61 7.27
CA ALA A 199 -5.93 -10.94 6.83
C ALA A 199 -5.86 -12.44 6.50
N MET A 200 -5.24 -12.78 5.39
CA MET A 200 -5.05 -14.16 4.95
C MET A 200 -3.58 -14.38 4.60
N LEU A 201 -3.02 -15.45 5.11
CA LEU A 201 -1.66 -15.89 4.84
C LEU A 201 -1.70 -17.34 4.36
N TYR A 202 -1.10 -17.62 3.22
CA TYR A 202 -0.85 -19.00 2.79
C TYR A 202 0.62 -19.33 3.06
N SER A 203 0.86 -20.45 3.74
CA SER A 203 2.20 -20.96 4.02
C SER A 203 2.34 -22.38 3.54
N ILE A 204 3.38 -22.66 2.78
CA ILE A 204 3.78 -24.00 2.35
C ILE A 204 4.72 -24.58 3.41
N ASN A 205 4.52 -25.86 3.79
CA ASN A 205 5.37 -26.59 4.75
C ASN A 205 6.72 -26.94 4.14
#